data_5b2cedbe2092a75a9c3e7e4961406416
#
_entry.id   5b2cedbe2092a75a9c3e7e4961406416
#
_cell.length_a   1.000
_cell.length_b   1.000
_cell.length_c   1.000
_cell.angle_alpha   90.00
_cell.angle_beta   90.00
_cell.angle_gamma   90.00
#
_symmetry.space_group_name_H-M   'P 1'
#
loop_
_entity.id
_entity.type
_entity.pdbx_description
1 polymer ?
#
loop_
_entity_poly.entity_id
_entity_poly.type
_entity_poly.pdbx_seq_one_letter_code
_entity_poly.pdbx_strand_id
1 'polypeptide(L)'
;ASQHGVDQVIATDIKPQPDVYKDGVKSFQLDVLDKTKLFDIIKDNNVSEVYLLAALLSAVSEKKIQSAWDLNMNGLFNILELAREKHIKQVFWPSSIAVFGPSSPKDQTPQNTIIEPLTVYGISKMAGERWCEYYFKKFGVDVRSLRYPGIISHKSKPGGGTTDYAVDIFYSAVRREKYHCFLDKNIELPMMFMDDAIRATIELMNAERSSLSINSSYNVSAMSFTPEQLANEIKKHVNEFEIIYQPDFRNN
;
A
#
# COMPACT_ATOMS: atom_id res chain seq x y z
N ALA A 1 -0.44 -7.88 15.44
CA ALA A 1 -0.88 -8.49 16.72
C ALA A 1 -0.20 -9.84 16.96
N SER A 2 -0.19 -10.76 15.98
CA SER A 2 0.40 -12.11 16.16
C SER A 2 1.89 -12.12 16.56
N GLN A 3 2.66 -11.10 16.23
CA GLN A 3 4.09 -11.00 16.55
C GLN A 3 4.40 -10.25 17.85
N HIS A 4 3.61 -9.22 18.17
CA HIS A 4 3.87 -8.34 19.32
C HIS A 4 2.93 -8.61 20.50
N GLY A 5 1.93 -9.47 20.33
CA GLY A 5 0.80 -9.63 21.24
C GLY A 5 -0.29 -8.57 20.99
N VAL A 6 -1.53 -8.93 21.27
CA VAL A 6 -2.70 -8.07 21.00
C VAL A 6 -2.67 -6.78 21.81
N ASP A 7 -2.15 -6.85 23.03
CA ASP A 7 -2.06 -5.70 23.95
C ASP A 7 -1.06 -4.62 23.49
N GLN A 8 -0.19 -4.93 22.55
CA GLN A 8 0.83 -4.03 22.01
C GLN A 8 0.40 -3.38 20.69
N VAL A 9 -0.80 -3.68 20.20
CA VAL A 9 -1.28 -3.19 18.91
C VAL A 9 -2.55 -2.38 19.06
N ILE A 10 -2.58 -1.24 18.40
CA ILE A 10 -3.76 -0.36 18.29
C ILE A 10 -4.11 -0.23 16.81
N ALA A 11 -5.39 -0.44 16.49
CA ALA A 11 -5.92 -0.20 15.16
C ALA A 11 -6.68 1.13 15.12
N THR A 12 -6.52 1.89 14.04
CA THR A 12 -7.28 3.13 13.85
C THR A 12 -7.87 3.18 12.44
N ASP A 13 -9.05 3.76 12.29
CA ASP A 13 -9.69 4.03 11.01
C ASP A 13 -10.57 5.28 11.12
N ILE A 14 -10.81 5.97 10.01
CA ILE A 14 -11.73 7.12 9.96
C ILE A 14 -13.19 6.68 10.21
N LYS A 15 -13.52 5.44 9.85
CA LYS A 15 -14.83 4.87 10.13
C LYS A 15 -14.97 4.51 11.60
N PRO A 16 -16.21 4.54 12.14
CA PRO A 16 -16.45 4.03 13.48
C PRO A 16 -15.94 2.59 13.65
N GLN A 17 -15.24 2.34 14.73
CA GLN A 17 -14.68 1.05 15.07
C GLN A 17 -15.23 0.57 16.42
N PRO A 18 -15.30 -0.73 16.69
CA PRO A 18 -15.53 -1.21 18.05
C PRO A 18 -14.35 -0.82 18.92
N ASP A 19 -14.54 -0.56 20.21
CA ASP A 19 -13.44 -0.20 21.12
C ASP A 19 -12.35 -1.29 21.15
N VAL A 20 -12.77 -2.54 21.02
CA VAL A 20 -11.88 -3.71 20.93
C VAL A 20 -12.42 -4.66 19.86
N TYR A 21 -11.55 -5.08 18.94
CA TYR A 21 -11.88 -6.10 17.96
C TYR A 21 -12.04 -7.50 18.61
N LYS A 22 -12.67 -8.43 17.90
CA LYS A 22 -12.90 -9.81 18.41
C LYS A 22 -11.64 -10.57 18.78
N ASP A 23 -10.50 -10.22 18.17
CA ASP A 23 -9.16 -10.76 18.45
C ASP A 23 -8.45 -10.05 19.62
N GLY A 24 -9.12 -9.10 20.29
CA GLY A 24 -8.59 -8.38 21.45
C GLY A 24 -7.80 -7.11 21.13
N VAL A 25 -7.64 -6.75 19.87
CA VAL A 25 -6.92 -5.52 19.48
C VAL A 25 -7.73 -4.29 19.81
N LYS A 26 -7.16 -3.38 20.60
CA LYS A 26 -7.75 -2.06 20.92
C LYS A 26 -7.86 -1.20 19.67
N SER A 27 -8.95 -0.46 19.52
CA SER A 27 -9.16 0.39 18.36
C SER A 27 -9.74 1.76 18.68
N PHE A 28 -9.49 2.73 17.79
CA PHE A 28 -10.03 4.07 17.88
C PHE A 28 -10.52 4.54 16.52
N GLN A 29 -11.60 5.30 16.51
CA GLN A 29 -11.95 6.09 15.33
C GLN A 29 -11.00 7.29 15.27
N LEU A 30 -10.26 7.43 14.16
CA LEU A 30 -9.28 8.48 13.95
C LEU A 30 -9.25 8.92 12.49
N ASP A 31 -9.39 10.22 12.24
CA ASP A 31 -8.93 10.84 11.02
C ASP A 31 -7.45 11.21 11.20
N VAL A 32 -6.56 10.71 10.35
CA VAL A 32 -5.12 11.01 10.42
C VAL A 32 -4.80 12.50 10.20
N LEU A 33 -5.76 13.28 9.68
CA LEU A 33 -5.67 14.73 9.52
C LEU A 33 -5.98 15.47 10.82
N ASP A 34 -6.62 14.83 11.79
CA ASP A 34 -6.85 15.40 13.13
C ASP A 34 -5.58 15.25 13.99
N LYS A 35 -4.70 16.24 13.92
CA LYS A 35 -3.42 16.27 14.63
C LYS A 35 -3.56 16.13 16.15
N THR A 36 -4.58 16.74 16.73
CA THR A 36 -4.78 16.73 18.19
C THR A 36 -5.13 15.32 18.65
N LYS A 37 -6.15 14.73 18.04
CA LYS A 37 -6.58 13.38 18.39
C LYS A 37 -5.50 12.32 18.08
N LEU A 38 -4.77 12.48 16.97
CA LEU A 38 -3.63 11.63 16.63
C LEU A 38 -2.55 11.69 17.71
N PHE A 39 -2.16 12.89 18.13
CA PHE A 39 -1.18 13.11 19.21
C PHE A 39 -1.63 12.48 20.53
N ASP A 40 -2.88 12.70 20.92
CA ASP A 40 -3.42 12.18 22.18
C ASP A 40 -3.39 10.65 22.19
N ILE A 41 -3.83 10.00 21.10
CA ILE A 41 -3.79 8.53 20.98
C ILE A 41 -2.35 8.00 21.09
N ILE A 42 -1.39 8.62 20.41
CA ILE A 42 0.02 8.23 20.46
C ILE A 42 0.60 8.36 21.86
N LYS A 43 0.35 9.50 22.50
CA LYS A 43 0.86 9.82 23.84
C LYS A 43 0.25 8.93 24.92
N ASP A 44 -1.07 8.87 24.97
CA ASP A 44 -1.81 8.18 26.04
C ASP A 44 -1.60 6.65 26.02
N ASN A 45 -1.23 6.11 24.87
CA ASN A 45 -0.96 4.67 24.70
C ASN A 45 0.54 4.36 24.53
N ASN A 46 1.45 5.33 24.69
CA ASN A 46 2.90 5.15 24.53
C ASN A 46 3.28 4.49 23.20
N VAL A 47 2.64 4.89 22.09
CA VAL A 47 2.89 4.32 20.76
C VAL A 47 4.31 4.67 20.31
N SER A 48 5.14 3.67 20.04
CA SER A 48 6.51 3.85 19.57
C SER A 48 6.70 3.64 18.08
N GLU A 49 5.81 2.86 17.45
CA GLU A 49 5.86 2.54 16.03
C GLU A 49 4.52 2.84 15.36
N VAL A 50 4.56 3.42 14.18
CA VAL A 50 3.36 3.75 13.40
C VAL A 50 3.45 3.13 12.01
N TYR A 51 2.42 2.39 11.62
CA TYR A 51 2.18 1.92 10.26
C TYR A 51 1.11 2.79 9.62
N LEU A 52 1.51 3.80 8.87
CA LEU A 52 0.59 4.75 8.22
C LEU A 52 0.05 4.16 6.92
N LEU A 53 -1.09 3.48 7.00
CA LEU A 53 -1.73 2.83 5.86
C LEU A 53 -2.87 3.67 5.24
N ALA A 54 -3.29 4.73 5.93
CA ALA A 54 -4.35 5.61 5.46
C ALA A 54 -3.96 6.33 4.16
N ALA A 55 -4.69 6.08 3.09
CA ALA A 55 -4.49 6.72 1.79
C ALA A 55 -5.73 6.61 0.91
N LEU A 56 -5.91 7.55 -0.01
CA LEU A 56 -6.78 7.36 -1.18
C LEU A 56 -5.98 6.70 -2.30
N LEU A 57 -6.53 5.60 -2.83
CA LEU A 57 -5.89 4.79 -3.88
C LEU A 57 -6.13 5.36 -5.28
N SER A 58 -5.42 4.82 -6.29
CA SER A 58 -5.27 5.38 -7.63
C SER A 58 -6.57 5.84 -8.28
N ALA A 59 -7.54 4.96 -8.51
CA ALA A 59 -8.78 5.33 -9.22
C ALA A 59 -9.67 6.33 -8.46
N VAL A 60 -9.62 6.33 -7.13
CA VAL A 60 -10.35 7.31 -6.30
C VAL A 60 -9.61 8.65 -6.31
N SER A 61 -8.28 8.63 -6.31
CA SER A 61 -7.44 9.83 -6.33
C SER A 61 -7.66 10.66 -7.59
N GLU A 62 -7.80 10.03 -8.76
CA GLU A 62 -8.09 10.72 -10.02
C GLU A 62 -9.43 11.49 -9.98
N LYS A 63 -10.40 10.99 -9.22
CA LYS A 63 -11.72 11.64 -9.07
C LYS A 63 -11.76 12.71 -7.98
N LYS A 64 -10.80 12.71 -7.05
CA LYS A 64 -10.77 13.56 -5.85
C LYS A 64 -9.36 14.10 -5.59
N ILE A 65 -8.79 14.78 -6.57
CA ILE A 65 -7.37 15.20 -6.61
C ILE A 65 -6.94 15.89 -5.30
N GLN A 66 -7.66 16.95 -4.91
CA GLN A 66 -7.30 17.73 -3.73
C GLN A 66 -7.42 16.90 -2.44
N SER A 67 -8.53 16.16 -2.27
CA SER A 67 -8.71 15.32 -1.08
C SER A 67 -7.68 14.18 -1.01
N ALA A 68 -7.27 13.65 -2.16
CA ALA A 68 -6.22 12.64 -2.23
C ALA A 68 -4.86 13.22 -1.81
N TRP A 69 -4.53 14.41 -2.32
CA TRP A 69 -3.31 15.11 -1.91
C TRP A 69 -3.33 15.41 -0.41
N ASP A 70 -4.42 15.98 0.10
CA ASP A 70 -4.54 16.33 1.52
C ASP A 70 -4.39 15.12 2.42
N LEU A 71 -5.08 14.02 2.14
CA LEU A 71 -4.96 12.82 2.95
C LEU A 71 -3.57 12.18 2.83
N ASN A 72 -3.10 11.96 1.60
CA ASN A 72 -1.87 11.20 1.38
C ASN A 72 -0.62 11.97 1.86
N MET A 73 -0.62 13.30 1.75
CA MET A 73 0.52 14.13 2.11
C MET A 73 0.41 14.72 3.50
N ASN A 74 -0.69 15.36 3.88
CA ASN A 74 -0.82 15.95 5.23
C ASN A 74 -0.91 14.87 6.30
N GLY A 75 -1.53 13.71 5.99
CA GLY A 75 -1.48 12.54 6.87
C GLY A 75 -0.04 12.06 7.13
N LEU A 76 0.78 12.00 6.08
CA LEU A 76 2.20 11.68 6.22
C LEU A 76 2.95 12.72 7.05
N PHE A 77 2.75 14.03 6.78
CA PHE A 77 3.40 15.10 7.53
C PHE A 77 3.05 15.07 9.02
N ASN A 78 1.79 14.79 9.37
CA ASN A 78 1.39 14.69 10.77
C ASN A 78 2.21 13.63 11.53
N ILE A 79 2.45 12.47 10.89
CA ILE A 79 3.27 11.40 11.47
C ILE A 79 4.77 11.76 11.48
N LEU A 80 5.28 12.33 10.38
CA LEU A 80 6.70 12.72 10.29
C LEU A 80 7.06 13.78 11.33
N GLU A 81 6.18 14.75 11.59
CA GLU A 81 6.41 15.78 12.62
C GLU A 81 6.42 15.17 14.02
N LEU A 82 5.49 14.28 14.35
CA LEU A 82 5.49 13.58 15.63
C LEU A 82 6.75 12.72 15.83
N ALA A 83 7.25 12.11 14.76
CA ALA A 83 8.51 11.38 14.79
C ALA A 83 9.72 12.32 14.93
N ARG A 84 9.72 13.49 14.28
CA ARG A 84 10.74 14.54 14.45
C ARG A 84 10.78 15.06 15.88
N GLU A 85 9.64 15.18 16.53
CA GLU A 85 9.47 15.61 17.93
C GLU A 85 9.74 14.48 18.94
N LYS A 86 10.15 13.28 18.47
CA LYS A 86 10.49 12.11 19.28
C LYS A 86 9.31 11.45 20.02
N HIS A 87 8.07 11.71 19.59
CA HIS A 87 6.90 11.00 20.09
C HIS A 87 6.76 9.59 19.46
N ILE A 88 7.32 9.39 18.27
CA ILE A 88 7.35 8.12 17.55
C ILE A 88 8.82 7.79 17.26
N LYS A 89 9.22 6.53 17.49
CA LYS A 89 10.58 6.06 17.22
C LYS A 89 10.77 5.62 15.77
N GLN A 90 9.74 5.01 15.19
CA GLN A 90 9.83 4.37 13.87
C GLN A 90 8.50 4.47 13.12
N VAL A 91 8.58 4.73 11.82
CA VAL A 91 7.43 4.88 10.95
C VAL A 91 7.56 3.92 9.76
N PHE A 92 6.51 3.15 9.48
CA PHE A 92 6.31 2.49 8.21
C PHE A 92 5.34 3.30 7.35
N TRP A 93 5.74 3.61 6.13
CA TRP A 93 4.89 4.29 5.15
C TRP A 93 4.94 3.55 3.80
N PRO A 94 3.82 2.98 3.30
CA PRO A 94 3.82 2.24 2.06
C PRO A 94 3.91 3.16 0.84
N SER A 95 4.91 2.95 -0.01
CA SER A 95 4.96 3.44 -1.37
C SER A 95 4.35 2.40 -2.32
N SER A 96 4.48 2.61 -3.63
CA SER A 96 3.85 1.80 -4.66
C SER A 96 4.67 1.81 -5.94
N ILE A 97 4.52 0.80 -6.77
CA ILE A 97 5.00 0.79 -8.16
C ILE A 97 4.41 1.95 -8.99
N ALA A 98 3.31 2.56 -8.53
CA ALA A 98 2.73 3.75 -9.17
C ALA A 98 3.66 4.96 -9.23
N VAL A 99 4.81 4.94 -8.55
CA VAL A 99 5.86 5.96 -8.70
C VAL A 99 6.61 5.87 -10.03
N PHE A 100 6.59 4.70 -10.66
CA PHE A 100 7.21 4.51 -11.97
C PHE A 100 6.32 5.09 -13.08
N GLY A 101 6.96 5.50 -14.16
CA GLY A 101 6.28 6.10 -15.30
C GLY A 101 6.84 5.60 -16.63
N PRO A 102 6.49 6.25 -17.75
CA PRO A 102 6.87 5.77 -19.09
C PRO A 102 8.39 5.66 -19.31
N SER A 103 9.17 6.50 -18.66
CA SER A 103 10.63 6.52 -18.78
C SER A 103 11.34 5.54 -17.84
N SER A 104 10.61 4.90 -16.92
CA SER A 104 11.18 3.86 -16.06
C SER A 104 11.37 2.57 -16.85
N PRO A 105 12.50 1.85 -16.69
CA PRO A 105 12.65 0.52 -17.27
C PRO A 105 11.53 -0.40 -16.80
N LYS A 106 10.87 -1.08 -17.74
CA LYS A 106 9.72 -1.95 -17.42
C LYS A 106 10.16 -3.33 -16.93
N ASP A 107 11.27 -3.85 -17.46
CA ASP A 107 11.82 -5.14 -17.07
C ASP A 107 12.95 -4.95 -16.07
N GLN A 108 12.95 -5.75 -15.00
CA GLN A 108 13.95 -5.73 -13.94
C GLN A 108 14.24 -4.31 -13.42
N THR A 109 13.18 -3.53 -13.18
CA THR A 109 13.25 -2.13 -12.76
C THR A 109 14.27 -1.93 -11.64
N PRO A 110 15.37 -1.19 -11.87
CA PRO A 110 16.39 -0.97 -10.86
C PRO A 110 15.86 -0.23 -9.64
N GLN A 111 16.47 -0.47 -8.47
CA GLN A 111 16.16 0.27 -7.24
C GLN A 111 16.31 1.78 -7.44
N ASN A 112 17.40 2.19 -8.07
CA ASN A 112 17.67 3.57 -8.42
C ASN A 112 17.39 3.77 -9.91
N THR A 113 16.28 4.42 -10.21
CA THR A 113 15.83 4.66 -11.59
C THR A 113 15.02 5.95 -11.66
N ILE A 114 14.65 6.33 -12.89
CA ILE A 114 13.76 7.47 -13.14
C ILE A 114 12.39 7.17 -12.54
N ILE A 115 11.89 8.11 -11.74
CA ILE A 115 10.56 8.08 -11.14
C ILE A 115 9.77 9.23 -11.75
N GLU A 116 8.76 8.90 -12.55
CA GLU A 116 8.02 9.88 -13.38
C GLU A 116 6.53 9.51 -13.45
N PRO A 117 5.83 9.50 -12.28
CA PRO A 117 4.44 9.10 -12.20
C PRO A 117 3.52 10.06 -12.97
N LEU A 118 2.51 9.50 -13.63
CA LEU A 118 1.49 10.24 -14.38
C LEU A 118 0.13 10.31 -13.65
N THR A 119 0.00 9.67 -12.49
CA THR A 119 -1.25 9.63 -11.72
C THR A 119 -1.15 10.46 -10.44
N VAL A 120 -2.27 11.00 -9.97
CA VAL A 120 -2.35 11.74 -8.70
C VAL A 120 -1.80 10.90 -7.54
N TYR A 121 -2.16 9.64 -7.50
CA TYR A 121 -1.66 8.69 -6.50
C TYR A 121 -0.15 8.51 -6.61
N GLY A 122 0.36 8.22 -7.80
CA GLY A 122 1.80 8.03 -8.03
C GLY A 122 2.61 9.28 -7.69
N ILE A 123 2.12 10.47 -8.06
CA ILE A 123 2.75 11.75 -7.71
C ILE A 123 2.82 11.92 -6.19
N SER A 124 1.74 11.63 -5.46
CA SER A 124 1.76 11.72 -4.00
C SER A 124 2.72 10.71 -3.37
N LYS A 125 2.82 9.47 -3.92
CA LYS A 125 3.77 8.47 -3.44
C LYS A 125 5.22 8.87 -3.73
N MET A 126 5.53 9.37 -4.92
CA MET A 126 6.86 9.91 -5.24
C MET A 126 7.24 11.07 -4.30
N ALA A 127 6.35 12.03 -4.10
CA ALA A 127 6.58 13.15 -3.19
C ALA A 127 6.82 12.66 -1.75
N GLY A 128 6.01 11.71 -1.27
CA GLY A 128 6.16 11.12 0.04
C GLY A 128 7.50 10.41 0.23
N GLU A 129 8.00 9.66 -0.78
CA GLU A 129 9.35 9.07 -0.73
C GLU A 129 10.45 10.12 -0.53
N ARG A 130 10.33 11.27 -1.23
CA ARG A 130 11.31 12.36 -1.08
C ARG A 130 11.23 13.00 0.30
N TRP A 131 10.03 13.17 0.86
CA TRP A 131 9.85 13.69 2.21
C TRP A 131 10.36 12.71 3.28
N CYS A 132 10.10 11.42 3.16
CA CYS A 132 10.66 10.40 4.06
C CYS A 132 12.19 10.47 4.08
N GLU A 133 12.83 10.49 2.91
CA GLU A 133 14.28 10.61 2.80
C GLU A 133 14.81 11.93 3.38
N TYR A 134 14.13 13.06 3.14
CA TYR A 134 14.49 14.36 3.70
C TYR A 134 14.43 14.35 5.23
N TYR A 135 13.34 13.83 5.83
CA TYR A 135 13.21 13.75 7.28
C TYR A 135 14.26 12.84 7.92
N PHE A 136 14.59 11.75 7.25
CA PHE A 136 15.72 10.93 7.69
C PHE A 136 17.03 11.70 7.66
N LYS A 137 17.41 12.28 6.54
CA LYS A 137 18.69 12.98 6.36
C LYS A 137 18.83 14.22 7.24
N LYS A 138 17.75 14.96 7.42
CA LYS A 138 17.76 16.24 8.14
C LYS A 138 17.54 16.11 9.63
N PHE A 139 16.68 15.18 10.06
CA PHE A 139 16.23 15.07 11.44
C PHE A 139 16.48 13.71 12.08
N GLY A 140 17.00 12.74 11.31
CA GLY A 140 17.26 11.39 11.81
C GLY A 140 15.99 10.58 12.09
N VAL A 141 14.85 10.91 11.46
CA VAL A 141 13.59 10.18 11.61
C VAL A 141 13.71 8.83 10.91
N ASP A 142 13.51 7.74 11.65
CA ASP A 142 13.52 6.39 11.07
C ASP A 142 12.19 6.09 10.37
N VAL A 143 12.16 6.38 9.07
CA VAL A 143 11.04 6.04 8.17
C VAL A 143 11.48 4.91 7.26
N ARG A 144 10.64 3.89 7.15
CA ARG A 144 10.87 2.71 6.32
C ARG A 144 9.71 2.52 5.36
N SER A 145 10.01 2.14 4.13
CA SER A 145 9.01 2.10 3.06
C SER A 145 9.32 1.05 2.01
N LEU A 146 8.26 0.46 1.47
CA LEU A 146 8.29 -0.48 0.35
C LEU A 146 7.46 0.07 -0.82
N ARG A 147 7.95 -0.08 -2.05
CA ARG A 147 7.18 0.13 -3.28
C ARG A 147 6.44 -1.16 -3.59
N TYR A 148 5.22 -1.26 -3.06
CA TYR A 148 4.42 -2.45 -3.28
C TYR A 148 3.99 -2.60 -4.74
N PRO A 149 4.02 -3.84 -5.27
CA PRO A 149 3.36 -4.20 -6.51
C PRO A 149 1.85 -4.35 -6.29
N GLY A 150 1.13 -4.93 -7.23
CA GLY A 150 -0.23 -5.38 -7.00
C GLY A 150 -0.28 -6.42 -5.89
N ILE A 151 -1.19 -6.25 -4.94
CA ILE A 151 -1.33 -7.16 -3.82
C ILE A 151 -2.56 -8.05 -4.01
N ILE A 152 -2.33 -9.36 -4.03
CA ILE A 152 -3.39 -10.36 -4.12
C ILE A 152 -3.81 -10.76 -2.71
N SER A 153 -5.11 -10.63 -2.41
CA SER A 153 -5.69 -11.00 -1.12
C SER A 153 -7.01 -11.74 -1.33
N HIS A 154 -7.37 -12.60 -0.38
CA HIS A 154 -8.64 -13.34 -0.36
C HIS A 154 -9.59 -12.88 0.75
N LYS A 155 -9.11 -12.03 1.68
CA LYS A 155 -9.87 -11.63 2.88
C LYS A 155 -10.76 -10.41 2.69
N SER A 156 -10.47 -9.58 1.69
CA SER A 156 -11.24 -8.38 1.41
C SER A 156 -11.41 -8.17 -0.08
N LYS A 157 -12.50 -7.48 -0.44
CA LYS A 157 -12.73 -7.07 -1.83
C LYS A 157 -11.71 -6.02 -2.26
N PRO A 158 -11.40 -5.94 -3.57
CA PRO A 158 -10.53 -4.91 -4.13
C PRO A 158 -11.01 -3.48 -3.85
N GLY A 159 -10.06 -2.56 -3.76
CA GLY A 159 -10.31 -1.15 -3.44
C GLY A 159 -10.43 -0.19 -4.62
N GLY A 160 -10.31 -0.66 -5.87
CA GLY A 160 -10.37 0.15 -7.11
C GLY A 160 -8.99 0.48 -7.70
N GLY A 161 -7.98 -0.35 -7.47
CA GLY A 161 -6.65 -0.21 -8.10
C GLY A 161 -6.55 -0.88 -9.48
N THR A 162 -5.53 -0.53 -10.26
CA THR A 162 -5.26 -1.15 -11.57
C THR A 162 -5.00 -2.65 -11.46
N THR A 163 -4.35 -3.09 -10.39
CA THR A 163 -3.98 -4.49 -10.14
C THR A 163 -5.11 -5.33 -9.53
N ASP A 164 -6.25 -4.73 -9.23
CA ASP A 164 -7.38 -5.38 -8.57
C ASP A 164 -8.05 -6.46 -9.42
N TYR A 165 -7.79 -6.46 -10.75
CA TYR A 165 -8.25 -7.55 -11.60
C TYR A 165 -7.78 -8.92 -11.09
N ALA A 166 -6.58 -8.98 -10.54
CA ALA A 166 -5.99 -10.21 -10.03
C ALA A 166 -6.64 -10.73 -8.74
N VAL A 167 -7.59 -9.99 -8.16
CA VAL A 167 -8.44 -10.41 -7.06
C VAL A 167 -9.88 -10.60 -7.51
N ASP A 168 -10.43 -9.65 -8.28
CA ASP A 168 -11.81 -9.71 -8.78
C ASP A 168 -12.10 -10.94 -9.64
N ILE A 169 -11.14 -11.34 -10.47
CA ILE A 169 -11.25 -12.50 -11.35
C ILE A 169 -11.58 -13.79 -10.58
N PHE A 170 -11.04 -13.98 -9.38
CA PHE A 170 -11.31 -15.16 -8.55
C PHE A 170 -12.75 -15.16 -8.01
N TYR A 171 -13.31 -14.01 -7.68
CA TYR A 171 -14.71 -13.92 -7.25
C TYR A 171 -15.65 -14.34 -8.36
N SER A 172 -15.40 -13.93 -9.61
CA SER A 172 -16.19 -14.35 -10.77
C SER A 172 -16.01 -15.85 -11.06
N ALA A 173 -14.78 -16.35 -11.00
CA ALA A 173 -14.50 -17.75 -11.22
C ALA A 173 -15.22 -18.69 -10.23
N VAL A 174 -15.18 -18.36 -8.94
CA VAL A 174 -15.87 -19.14 -7.88
C VAL A 174 -17.39 -19.11 -8.04
N ARG A 175 -17.96 -18.00 -8.53
CA ARG A 175 -19.39 -17.86 -8.79
C ARG A 175 -19.81 -18.48 -10.14
N ARG A 176 -18.87 -18.96 -10.95
CA ARG A 176 -19.09 -19.42 -12.33
C ARG A 176 -19.71 -18.34 -13.22
N GLU A 177 -19.30 -17.09 -13.00
CA GLU A 177 -19.70 -15.92 -13.79
C GLU A 177 -18.58 -15.56 -14.78
N LYS A 178 -18.95 -14.92 -15.90
CA LYS A 178 -17.98 -14.35 -16.84
C LYS A 178 -17.29 -13.16 -16.16
N TYR A 179 -15.97 -13.08 -16.33
CA TYR A 179 -15.20 -11.94 -15.81
C TYR A 179 -14.97 -10.90 -16.92
N HIS A 180 -15.33 -9.67 -16.66
CA HIS A 180 -15.03 -8.54 -17.55
C HIS A 180 -13.74 -7.84 -17.04
N CYS A 181 -12.64 -8.13 -17.73
CA CYS A 181 -11.33 -7.55 -17.37
C CYS A 181 -11.18 -6.18 -18.01
N PHE A 182 -10.88 -5.19 -17.20
CA PHE A 182 -10.65 -3.81 -17.62
C PHE A 182 -9.23 -3.54 -18.12
N LEU A 183 -8.37 -4.54 -18.21
CA LEU A 183 -7.05 -4.48 -18.81
C LEU A 183 -6.99 -5.30 -20.10
N ASP A 184 -6.06 -4.93 -20.97
CA ASP A 184 -5.68 -5.78 -22.11
C ASP A 184 -5.08 -7.10 -21.62
N LYS A 185 -5.31 -8.17 -22.38
CA LYS A 185 -4.89 -9.51 -22.04
C LYS A 185 -3.38 -9.69 -21.85
N ASN A 186 -2.58 -8.84 -22.50
CA ASN A 186 -1.11 -8.93 -22.55
C ASN A 186 -0.41 -7.97 -21.58
N ILE A 187 -1.12 -7.15 -20.80
CA ILE A 187 -0.51 -6.24 -19.83
C ILE A 187 0.11 -7.05 -18.69
N GLU A 188 1.43 -7.07 -18.63
CA GLU A 188 2.15 -7.72 -17.53
C GLU A 188 2.34 -6.76 -16.37
N LEU A 189 1.90 -7.18 -15.17
CA LEU A 189 2.02 -6.38 -13.95
C LEU A 189 2.69 -7.21 -12.84
N PRO A 190 3.58 -6.58 -12.05
CA PRO A 190 4.18 -7.24 -10.90
C PRO A 190 3.15 -7.40 -9.78
N MET A 191 3.15 -8.55 -9.15
CA MET A 191 2.20 -8.97 -8.12
C MET A 191 2.90 -9.61 -6.93
N MET A 192 2.24 -9.58 -5.77
CA MET A 192 2.68 -10.20 -4.53
C MET A 192 1.46 -10.68 -3.73
N PHE A 193 1.58 -11.81 -3.05
CA PHE A 193 0.53 -12.26 -2.13
C PHE A 193 0.58 -11.44 -0.83
N MET A 194 -0.58 -11.23 -0.20
CA MET A 194 -0.72 -10.38 0.99
C MET A 194 0.18 -10.84 2.15
N ASP A 195 0.30 -12.15 2.37
CA ASP A 195 1.10 -12.66 3.48
C ASP A 195 2.60 -12.39 3.27
N ASP A 196 3.08 -12.41 2.01
CA ASP A 196 4.46 -12.02 1.68
C ASP A 196 4.66 -10.51 1.83
N ALA A 197 3.67 -9.69 1.47
CA ALA A 197 3.71 -8.25 1.66
C ALA A 197 3.78 -7.89 3.15
N ILE A 198 2.99 -8.55 3.99
CA ILE A 198 3.02 -8.40 5.45
C ILE A 198 4.38 -8.83 6.01
N ARG A 199 4.88 -10.00 5.58
CA ARG A 199 6.19 -10.49 6.01
C ARG A 199 7.30 -9.51 5.66
N ALA A 200 7.38 -9.04 4.41
CA ALA A 200 8.37 -8.06 3.96
C ALA A 200 8.30 -6.75 4.78
N THR A 201 7.09 -6.29 5.10
CA THR A 201 6.87 -5.11 5.95
C THR A 201 7.49 -5.31 7.34
N ILE A 202 7.18 -6.43 7.96
CA ILE A 202 7.62 -6.74 9.32
C ILE A 202 9.13 -6.97 9.38
N GLU A 203 9.69 -7.70 8.42
CA GLU A 203 11.14 -7.90 8.31
C GLU A 203 11.87 -6.56 8.13
N LEU A 204 11.35 -5.66 7.29
CA LEU A 204 11.90 -4.33 7.12
C LEU A 204 11.84 -3.52 8.42
N MET A 205 10.72 -3.57 9.15
CA MET A 205 10.55 -2.83 10.40
C MET A 205 11.44 -3.38 11.53
N ASN A 206 11.69 -4.69 11.54
CA ASN A 206 12.57 -5.34 12.54
C ASN A 206 14.06 -5.28 12.19
N ALA A 207 14.43 -4.90 10.97
CA ALA A 207 15.81 -4.83 10.54
C ALA A 207 16.59 -3.75 11.34
N GLU A 208 17.84 -4.03 11.68
CA GLU A 208 18.72 -3.04 12.29
C GLU A 208 18.88 -1.83 11.35
N ARG A 209 18.71 -0.61 11.88
CA ARG A 209 18.77 0.61 11.06
C ARG A 209 20.09 0.72 10.29
N SER A 210 21.19 0.28 10.85
CA SER A 210 22.52 0.30 10.22
C SER A 210 22.65 -0.63 9.01
N SER A 211 21.80 -1.63 8.89
CA SER A 211 21.76 -2.54 7.74
C SER A 211 20.95 -2.01 6.55
N LEU A 212 20.21 -0.93 6.76
CA LEU A 212 19.35 -0.35 5.73
C LEU A 212 20.11 0.69 4.89
N SER A 213 20.24 0.43 3.59
CA SER A 213 20.93 1.32 2.63
C SER A 213 20.01 2.32 1.96
N ILE A 214 18.70 2.08 1.95
CA ILE A 214 17.70 2.93 1.30
C ILE A 214 16.90 3.68 2.36
N ASN A 215 16.80 5.00 2.18
CA ASN A 215 16.08 5.91 3.09
C ASN A 215 14.81 6.49 2.47
N SER A 216 14.51 6.10 1.25
CA SER A 216 13.25 6.43 0.56
C SER A 216 12.31 5.22 0.61
N SER A 217 12.40 4.33 -0.37
CA SER A 217 11.53 3.15 -0.46
C SER A 217 12.22 2.03 -1.22
N TYR A 218 12.14 0.80 -0.71
CA TYR A 218 12.69 -0.38 -1.39
C TYR A 218 11.72 -0.91 -2.44
N ASN A 219 12.24 -1.32 -3.60
CA ASN A 219 11.48 -2.12 -4.55
C ASN A 219 11.20 -3.49 -3.93
N VAL A 220 9.98 -3.98 -4.07
CA VAL A 220 9.58 -5.32 -3.68
C VAL A 220 8.63 -5.92 -4.72
N SER A 221 8.82 -7.19 -5.05
CA SER A 221 7.96 -7.93 -5.97
C SER A 221 8.13 -9.42 -5.72
N ALA A 222 7.16 -10.23 -6.18
CA ALA A 222 7.24 -11.68 -6.11
C ALA A 222 7.22 -12.31 -7.51
N MET A 223 6.22 -11.97 -8.33
CA MET A 223 6.05 -12.51 -9.69
C MET A 223 5.39 -11.45 -10.57
N SER A 224 5.49 -11.64 -11.88
CA SER A 224 4.73 -10.86 -12.85
C SER A 224 3.91 -11.79 -13.72
N PHE A 225 2.71 -11.38 -14.12
CA PHE A 225 1.86 -12.11 -15.03
C PHE A 225 0.82 -11.21 -15.70
N THR A 226 0.28 -11.70 -16.81
CA THR A 226 -0.77 -11.02 -17.56
C THR A 226 -2.17 -11.51 -17.15
N PRO A 227 -3.24 -10.74 -17.45
CA PRO A 227 -4.62 -11.22 -17.27
C PRO A 227 -4.91 -12.54 -18.00
N GLU A 228 -4.32 -12.76 -19.20
CA GLU A 228 -4.48 -14.00 -19.95
C GLU A 228 -3.83 -15.18 -19.24
N GLN A 229 -2.60 -15.02 -18.74
CA GLN A 229 -1.92 -16.07 -17.98
C GLN A 229 -2.70 -16.47 -16.74
N LEU A 230 -3.21 -15.49 -15.98
CA LEU A 230 -4.01 -15.74 -14.78
C LEU A 230 -5.33 -16.46 -15.14
N ALA A 231 -6.02 -16.01 -16.18
CA ALA A 231 -7.25 -16.67 -16.63
C ALA A 231 -7.01 -18.12 -17.06
N ASN A 232 -5.90 -18.40 -17.76
CA ASN A 232 -5.54 -19.75 -18.16
C ASN A 232 -5.21 -20.64 -16.96
N GLU A 233 -4.60 -20.08 -15.92
CA GLU A 233 -4.37 -20.82 -14.68
C GLU A 233 -5.69 -21.18 -13.98
N ILE A 234 -6.61 -20.21 -13.88
CA ILE A 234 -7.96 -20.44 -13.31
C ILE A 234 -8.72 -21.52 -14.08
N LYS A 235 -8.64 -21.55 -15.42
CA LYS A 235 -9.32 -22.56 -16.24
C LYS A 235 -8.89 -24.00 -15.94
N LYS A 236 -7.69 -24.21 -15.41
CA LYS A 236 -7.27 -25.56 -14.97
C LYS A 236 -8.09 -26.10 -13.80
N HIS A 237 -8.71 -25.20 -13.01
CA HIS A 237 -9.51 -25.52 -11.84
C HIS A 237 -11.02 -25.30 -12.07
N VAL A 238 -11.38 -24.39 -12.99
CA VAL A 238 -12.74 -24.04 -13.37
C VAL A 238 -12.86 -24.08 -14.89
N ASN A 239 -13.07 -25.25 -15.46
CA ASN A 239 -13.01 -25.51 -16.91
C ASN A 239 -13.88 -24.57 -17.76
N GLU A 240 -15.06 -24.16 -17.25
CA GLU A 240 -16.01 -23.29 -17.96
C GLU A 240 -15.79 -21.81 -17.73
N PHE A 241 -14.66 -21.41 -17.07
CA PHE A 241 -14.39 -20.01 -16.80
C PHE A 241 -14.17 -19.21 -18.09
N GLU A 242 -14.93 -18.13 -18.23
CA GLU A 242 -14.83 -17.20 -19.37
C GLU A 242 -14.35 -15.82 -18.91
N ILE A 243 -13.44 -15.24 -19.68
CA ILE A 243 -12.96 -13.87 -19.52
C ILE A 243 -13.22 -13.06 -20.79
N ILE A 244 -13.68 -11.82 -20.63
CA ILE A 244 -13.90 -10.84 -21.70
C ILE A 244 -13.01 -9.64 -21.41
N TYR A 245 -12.17 -9.27 -22.34
CA TYR A 245 -11.27 -8.12 -22.21
C TYR A 245 -11.96 -6.86 -22.71
N GLN A 246 -12.14 -5.89 -21.83
CA GLN A 246 -12.75 -4.58 -22.11
C GLN A 246 -11.92 -3.49 -21.45
N PRO A 247 -10.75 -3.15 -22.05
CA PRO A 247 -9.84 -2.16 -21.47
C PRO A 247 -10.53 -0.81 -21.23
N ASP A 248 -10.26 -0.25 -20.05
CA ASP A 248 -10.71 1.10 -19.68
C ASP A 248 -9.50 2.03 -19.42
N PHE A 249 -9.73 3.18 -18.80
CA PHE A 249 -8.70 4.19 -18.51
C PHE A 249 -7.52 3.65 -17.65
N ARG A 250 -7.69 2.52 -16.97
CA ARG A 250 -6.64 1.88 -16.15
C ARG A 250 -5.63 1.07 -16.97
N ASN A 251 -5.90 0.92 -18.26
CA ASN A 251 -5.04 0.17 -19.18
C ASN A 251 -3.80 0.97 -19.66
N ASN A 252 -3.77 2.28 -19.39
CA ASN A 252 -2.73 3.19 -19.89
C ASN A 252 -1.58 3.38 -18.87
#